data_63bf73b4473191fd048981a4b935437f
#
_entry.id   63bf73b4473191fd048981a4b935437f
#
_cell.length_a   1.000
_cell.length_b   1.000
_cell.length_c   1.000
_cell.angle_alpha   90.00
_cell.angle_beta   90.00
_cell.angle_gamma   90.00
#
_symmetry.space_group_name_H-M   'P 1'
#
loop_
_entity.id
_entity.type
_entity.pdbx_description
1 polymer ?
#
loop_
_entity_poly.entity_id
_entity_poly.type
_entity_poly.pdbx_seq_one_letter_code
_entity_poly.pdbx_strand_id
1 'polypeptide(L)'
;MLGRREPGIAGVSMSARKKSAGKDKSDEVFIPDKLYFRIGEVATLCRLPAYVLRFWESEFPQLKPVKSSTGQRMYRRRDVESVLRIKQLLYEQGFTIVGARQQLRSETKTDKGQAAIPFPAQSPAGIQHIRQGLREILNLLSARRTG
;
A
#
# COMPACT_ATOMS: atom_id res chain seq x y z
N MET A 1 -64.56 12.16 31.14
CA MET A 1 -64.16 10.83 30.63
C MET A 1 -62.84 10.95 29.89
N LEU A 2 -61.86 10.47 30.51
CA LEU A 2 -60.44 10.69 30.10
C LEU A 2 -59.96 9.52 29.26
N GLY A 3 -59.84 9.73 27.95
CA GLY A 3 -59.14 8.81 27.07
C GLY A 3 -57.62 9.09 27.09
N ARG A 4 -56.88 8.36 27.88
CA ARG A 4 -55.42 8.35 27.79
C ARG A 4 -55.00 7.59 26.53
N ARG A 5 -54.46 8.32 25.58
CA ARG A 5 -53.73 7.70 24.47
C ARG A 5 -52.28 7.46 24.91
N GLU A 6 -51.96 6.25 25.06
CA GLU A 6 -50.57 5.78 25.20
C GLU A 6 -49.83 6.07 23.89
N PRO A 7 -48.65 6.70 23.94
CA PRO A 7 -47.77 6.76 22.75
C PRO A 7 -47.11 5.41 22.53
N GLY A 8 -47.47 4.80 21.41
CA GLY A 8 -46.85 3.58 20.94
C GLY A 8 -45.34 3.73 20.80
N ILE A 9 -44.63 2.86 21.48
CA ILE A 9 -43.18 2.72 21.36
C ILE A 9 -42.91 2.16 19.98
N ALA A 10 -42.52 3.04 19.07
CA ALA A 10 -42.02 2.63 17.76
C ALA A 10 -40.75 1.81 17.95
N GLY A 11 -40.80 0.54 17.54
CA GLY A 11 -39.70 -0.37 17.62
C GLY A 11 -38.44 0.17 16.94
N VAL A 12 -37.40 0.30 17.73
CA VAL A 12 -36.05 0.53 17.21
C VAL A 12 -35.61 -0.74 16.53
N SER A 13 -35.80 -0.79 15.23
CA SER A 13 -35.21 -1.82 14.41
C SER A 13 -33.70 -1.61 14.40
N MET A 14 -33.01 -2.32 15.28
CA MET A 14 -31.56 -2.49 15.19
C MET A 14 -31.28 -3.38 13.97
N SER A 15 -31.18 -2.74 12.82
CA SER A 15 -30.58 -3.37 11.66
C SER A 15 -29.09 -3.56 11.96
N ALA A 16 -28.74 -4.76 12.39
CA ALA A 16 -27.37 -5.20 12.45
C ALA A 16 -26.80 -5.15 11.03
N ARG A 17 -26.11 -4.07 10.70
CA ARG A 17 -25.30 -3.99 9.50
C ARG A 17 -24.20 -5.02 9.62
N LYS A 18 -24.44 -6.14 9.01
CA LYS A 18 -23.48 -7.16 8.68
C LYS A 18 -22.28 -6.44 8.04
N LYS A 19 -21.17 -6.33 8.74
CA LYS A 19 -19.89 -5.94 8.17
C LYS A 19 -19.53 -6.99 7.14
N SER A 20 -19.93 -6.76 5.90
CA SER A 20 -19.30 -7.43 4.78
C SER A 20 -17.85 -6.98 4.82
N ALA A 21 -16.96 -7.92 5.04
CA ALA A 21 -15.54 -7.77 4.76
C ALA A 21 -15.39 -7.58 3.24
N GLY A 22 -15.74 -6.39 2.78
CA GLY A 22 -15.39 -5.90 1.48
C GLY A 22 -13.89 -5.65 1.52
N LYS A 23 -13.17 -6.44 0.74
CA LYS A 23 -11.82 -6.19 0.26
C LYS A 23 -11.69 -4.70 0.03
N ASP A 24 -11.02 -4.00 0.96
CA ASP A 24 -10.76 -2.59 0.85
C ASP A 24 -9.97 -2.35 -0.43
N LYS A 25 -10.70 -1.93 -1.45
CA LYS A 25 -10.10 -1.15 -2.52
C LYS A 25 -9.38 -0.03 -1.78
N SER A 26 -8.05 -0.05 -1.84
CA SER A 26 -7.18 1.02 -1.40
C SER A 26 -7.95 2.33 -1.49
N ASP A 27 -8.18 2.98 -0.35
CA ASP A 27 -8.74 4.32 -0.28
C ASP A 27 -7.84 5.17 -1.19
N GLU A 28 -8.30 5.35 -2.43
CA GLU A 28 -7.63 6.20 -3.39
C GLU A 28 -7.75 7.61 -2.84
N VAL A 29 -6.77 7.98 -2.01
CA VAL A 29 -6.71 9.30 -1.42
C VAL A 29 -6.53 10.27 -2.57
N PHE A 30 -7.61 11.01 -2.88
CA PHE A 30 -7.55 12.06 -3.88
C PHE A 30 -6.57 13.14 -3.41
N ILE A 31 -5.40 13.20 -4.02
CA ILE A 31 -4.41 14.22 -3.77
C ILE A 31 -4.75 15.40 -4.68
N PRO A 32 -5.13 16.57 -4.14
CA PRO A 32 -5.41 17.76 -4.95
C PRO A 32 -4.21 18.13 -5.82
N ASP A 33 -4.45 18.78 -6.95
CA ASP A 33 -3.39 19.23 -7.85
C ASP A 33 -2.74 20.52 -7.34
N LYS A 34 -1.96 20.39 -6.26
CA LYS A 34 -1.17 21.44 -5.63
C LYS A 34 0.30 21.07 -5.65
N LEU A 35 1.16 22.06 -5.81
CA LEU A 35 2.61 21.87 -5.75
C LEU A 35 3.12 21.64 -4.33
N TYR A 36 2.51 22.28 -3.34
CA TYR A 36 2.90 22.23 -1.95
C TYR A 36 1.69 22.08 -1.01
N PHE A 37 1.88 21.26 0.01
CA PHE A 37 0.89 20.97 1.05
C PHE A 37 1.47 21.33 2.42
N ARG A 38 0.69 21.97 3.26
CA ARG A 38 1.06 22.19 4.66
C ARG A 38 0.96 20.89 5.45
N ILE A 39 1.72 20.76 6.53
CA ILE A 39 1.69 19.56 7.37
C ILE A 39 0.26 19.19 7.83
N GLY A 40 -0.57 20.19 8.17
CA GLY A 40 -1.97 19.97 8.53
C GLY A 40 -2.83 19.39 7.38
N GLU A 41 -2.61 19.84 6.14
CA GLU A 41 -3.29 19.31 4.97
C GLU A 41 -2.88 17.85 4.72
N VAL A 42 -1.58 17.56 4.80
CA VAL A 42 -1.07 16.17 4.64
C VAL A 42 -1.60 15.27 5.75
N ALA A 43 -1.65 15.75 6.99
CA ALA A 43 -2.21 15.01 8.11
C ALA A 43 -3.68 14.63 7.86
N THR A 44 -4.46 15.56 7.35
CA THR A 44 -5.87 15.33 7.01
C THR A 44 -6.02 14.37 5.83
N LEU A 45 -5.26 14.56 4.76
CA LEU A 45 -5.28 13.70 3.56
C LEU A 45 -4.90 12.25 3.90
N CYS A 46 -3.84 12.09 4.67
CA CYS A 46 -3.35 10.76 5.05
C CYS A 46 -4.09 10.17 6.26
N ARG A 47 -5.01 10.92 6.88
CA ARG A 47 -5.67 10.53 8.13
C ARG A 47 -4.68 10.13 9.21
N LEU A 48 -3.65 10.94 9.40
CA LEU A 48 -2.57 10.76 10.36
C LEU A 48 -2.41 12.02 11.19
N PRO A 49 -2.09 11.91 12.48
CA PRO A 49 -1.76 13.08 13.29
C PRO A 49 -0.43 13.70 12.87
N ALA A 50 -0.32 15.01 12.96
CA ALA A 50 0.86 15.76 12.51
C ALA A 50 2.17 15.34 13.22
N TYR A 51 2.09 14.88 14.47
CA TYR A 51 3.27 14.40 15.20
C TYR A 51 3.86 13.12 14.60
N VAL A 52 3.03 12.25 14.03
CA VAL A 52 3.50 11.05 13.33
C VAL A 52 4.28 11.43 12.08
N LEU A 53 3.80 12.43 11.34
CA LEU A 53 4.52 12.93 10.16
C LEU A 53 5.89 13.49 10.52
N ARG A 54 5.98 14.24 11.64
CA ARG A 54 7.26 14.75 12.15
C ARG A 54 8.21 13.64 12.55
N PHE A 55 7.70 12.58 13.19
CA PHE A 55 8.49 11.41 13.53
C PHE A 55 8.99 10.70 12.26
N TRP A 56 8.13 10.54 11.27
CA TRP A 56 8.51 9.91 10.01
C TRP A 56 9.53 10.73 9.20
N GLU A 57 9.52 12.05 9.30
CA GLU A 57 10.59 12.88 8.71
C GLU A 57 11.98 12.50 9.25
N SER A 58 12.06 12.16 10.53
CA SER A 58 13.32 11.74 11.16
C SER A 58 13.72 10.32 10.74
N GLU A 59 12.74 9.44 10.60
CA GLU A 59 12.97 8.02 10.31
C GLU A 59 13.16 7.73 8.81
N PHE A 60 12.47 8.47 7.96
CA PHE A 60 12.51 8.26 6.51
C PHE A 60 13.25 9.40 5.80
N PRO A 61 14.50 9.20 5.39
CA PRO A 61 15.30 10.23 4.72
C PRO A 61 14.74 10.64 3.34
N GLN A 62 13.76 9.94 2.85
CA GLN A 62 13.06 10.24 1.59
C GLN A 62 12.06 11.39 1.76
N LEU A 63 11.52 11.55 2.98
CA LEU A 63 10.64 12.66 3.33
C LEU A 63 11.50 13.89 3.62
N LYS A 64 11.58 14.80 2.66
CA LYS A 64 12.32 16.06 2.79
C LYS A 64 11.37 17.24 2.59
N PRO A 65 10.58 17.60 3.60
CA PRO A 65 9.75 18.80 3.49
C PRO A 65 10.60 20.04 3.31
N VAL A 66 10.12 20.95 2.49
CA VAL A 66 10.76 22.24 2.29
C VAL A 66 10.25 23.21 3.35
N LYS A 67 11.14 23.94 4.00
CA LYS A 67 10.74 25.03 4.90
C LYS A 67 10.31 26.25 4.08
N SER A 68 9.11 26.73 4.33
CA SER A 68 8.64 28.02 3.81
C SER A 68 9.42 29.16 4.42
N SER A 69 9.36 30.35 3.81
CA SER A 69 9.89 31.59 4.36
C SER A 69 9.38 31.91 5.76
N THR A 70 8.19 31.44 6.11
CA THR A 70 7.57 31.54 7.43
C THR A 70 7.98 30.40 8.40
N GLY A 71 8.90 29.52 8.00
CA GLY A 71 9.36 28.40 8.81
C GLY A 71 8.39 27.19 8.85
N GLN A 72 7.30 27.25 8.11
CA GLN A 72 6.34 26.13 8.04
C GLN A 72 6.87 25.02 7.12
N ARG A 73 6.61 23.75 7.53
CA ARG A 73 6.93 22.59 6.72
C ARG A 73 5.94 22.45 5.55
N MET A 74 6.48 22.41 4.36
CA MET A 74 5.74 22.24 3.11
C MET A 74 6.16 20.94 2.45
N TYR A 75 5.19 20.09 2.17
CA TYR A 75 5.38 18.81 1.49
C TYR A 75 5.07 18.95 0.01
N ARG A 76 5.88 18.38 -0.84
CA ARG A 76 5.59 18.25 -2.27
C ARG A 76 4.63 17.09 -2.48
N ARG A 77 3.97 17.06 -3.64
CA ARG A 77 3.10 15.94 -4.01
C ARG A 77 3.80 14.57 -3.83
N ARG A 78 5.06 14.45 -4.26
CA ARG A 78 5.87 13.24 -4.08
C ARG A 78 6.05 12.84 -2.61
N ASP A 79 6.19 13.82 -1.73
CA ASP A 79 6.32 13.56 -0.31
C ASP A 79 5.00 13.02 0.26
N VAL A 80 3.85 13.54 -0.20
CA VAL A 80 2.52 13.04 0.19
C VAL A 80 2.32 11.60 -0.29
N GLU A 81 2.69 11.28 -1.52
CA GLU A 81 2.66 9.92 -2.07
C GLU A 81 3.54 8.97 -1.25
N SER A 82 4.75 9.44 -0.88
CA SER A 82 5.65 8.68 0.00
C SER A 82 5.05 8.44 1.39
N VAL A 83 4.37 9.42 1.98
CA VAL A 83 3.66 9.28 3.26
C VAL A 83 2.56 8.23 3.16
N LEU A 84 1.77 8.25 2.10
CA LEU A 84 0.73 7.24 1.87
C LEU A 84 1.33 5.84 1.73
N ARG A 85 2.45 5.73 1.01
CA ARG A 85 3.15 4.46 0.86
C ARG A 85 3.72 3.94 2.19
N ILE A 86 4.31 4.82 2.99
CA ILE A 86 4.78 4.48 4.34
C ILE A 86 3.61 4.01 5.21
N LYS A 87 2.48 4.72 5.17
CA LYS A 87 1.28 4.31 5.89
C LYS A 87 0.85 2.91 5.49
N GLN A 88 0.79 2.62 4.22
CA GLN A 88 0.43 1.31 3.70
C GLN A 88 1.38 0.22 4.21
N LEU A 89 2.69 0.43 4.13
CA LEU A 89 3.68 -0.52 4.61
C LEU A 89 3.56 -0.80 6.11
N LEU A 90 3.39 0.24 6.93
CA LEU A 90 3.36 0.10 8.38
C LEU A 90 2.02 -0.41 8.92
N TYR A 91 0.89 0.12 8.42
CA TYR A 91 -0.43 -0.18 8.98
C TYR A 91 -1.18 -1.30 8.26
N GLU A 92 -0.99 -1.46 6.96
CA GLU A 92 -1.68 -2.50 6.18
C GLU A 92 -0.83 -3.76 6.04
N GLN A 93 0.47 -3.60 5.76
CA GLN A 93 1.38 -4.71 5.53
C GLN A 93 2.17 -5.11 6.79
N GLY A 94 2.08 -4.35 7.87
CA GLY A 94 2.69 -4.68 9.15
C GLY A 94 4.23 -4.65 9.16
N PHE A 95 4.86 -3.90 8.25
CA PHE A 95 6.30 -3.75 8.26
C PHE A 95 6.77 -2.96 9.49
N THR A 96 7.96 -3.28 9.97
CA THR A 96 8.67 -2.43 10.92
C THR A 96 9.18 -1.17 10.21
N ILE A 97 9.52 -0.12 10.96
CA ILE A 97 10.09 1.12 10.39
C ILE A 97 11.34 0.83 9.59
N VAL A 98 12.21 -0.05 10.09
CA VAL A 98 13.43 -0.47 9.38
C VAL A 98 13.09 -1.21 8.08
N GLY A 99 12.14 -2.15 8.13
CA GLY A 99 11.69 -2.90 6.96
C GLY A 99 11.04 -2.00 5.91
N ALA A 100 10.15 -1.10 6.33
CA ALA A 100 9.53 -0.13 5.44
C ALA A 100 10.56 0.80 4.77
N ARG A 101 11.59 1.25 5.52
CA ARG A 101 12.69 2.05 4.99
C ARG A 101 13.49 1.30 3.91
N GLN A 102 13.75 0.03 4.15
CA GLN A 102 14.46 -0.83 3.19
C GLN A 102 13.63 -1.07 1.93
N GLN A 103 12.34 -1.34 2.09
CA GLN A 103 11.41 -1.54 0.99
C GLN A 103 11.32 -0.29 0.10
N LEU A 104 11.14 0.88 0.69
CA LEU A 104 11.10 2.14 -0.05
C LEU A 104 12.42 2.47 -0.78
N ARG A 105 13.56 2.08 -0.22
CA ARG A 105 14.85 2.23 -0.92
C ARG A 105 14.95 1.33 -2.15
N SER A 106 14.42 0.13 -2.08
CA SER A 106 14.42 -0.78 -3.23
C SER A 106 13.49 -0.27 -4.33
N GLU A 107 12.30 0.21 -3.97
CA GLU A 107 11.34 0.79 -4.90
C GLU A 107 11.93 2.01 -5.63
N THR A 108 12.58 2.93 -4.92
CA THR A 108 13.20 4.11 -5.55
C THR A 108 14.42 3.78 -6.42
N LYS A 109 15.10 2.68 -6.16
CA LYS A 109 16.19 2.21 -7.04
C LYS A 109 15.64 1.62 -8.32
N THR A 110 14.53 0.88 -8.25
CA THR A 110 13.86 0.31 -9.42
C THR A 110 13.32 1.41 -10.35
N ASP A 111 12.82 2.48 -9.77
CA ASP A 111 12.26 3.60 -10.55
C ASP A 111 13.34 4.46 -11.24
N LYS A 112 14.56 4.51 -10.68
CA LYS A 112 15.73 5.19 -11.28
C LYS A 112 16.60 4.27 -12.14
N GLY A 113 16.42 2.98 -12.06
CA GLY A 113 17.26 1.95 -12.65
C GLY A 113 16.52 0.93 -13.49
N GLN A 114 15.29 1.22 -13.89
CA GLN A 114 14.66 0.48 -14.96
C GLN A 114 15.19 0.95 -16.32
N ALA A 115 16.52 1.00 -16.48
CA ALA A 115 17.09 0.35 -17.62
C ALA A 115 16.48 -1.05 -17.57
N ALA A 116 15.55 -1.31 -18.48
CA ALA A 116 14.99 -2.62 -18.69
C ALA A 116 16.13 -3.62 -18.43
N ILE A 117 16.05 -4.38 -17.31
CA ILE A 117 16.73 -5.65 -17.32
C ILE A 117 16.13 -6.27 -18.57
N PRO A 118 16.89 -6.44 -19.66
CA PRO A 118 16.38 -7.27 -20.71
C PRO A 118 16.21 -8.60 -20.00
N PHE A 119 15.00 -8.87 -19.52
CA PHE A 119 14.57 -10.25 -19.44
C PHE A 119 14.94 -10.75 -20.80
N PRO A 120 15.89 -11.69 -20.92
CA PRO A 120 16.07 -12.34 -22.20
C PRO A 120 14.68 -12.77 -22.55
N ALA A 121 14.13 -12.11 -23.57
CA ALA A 121 12.80 -12.43 -24.08
C ALA A 121 12.81 -13.93 -24.05
N GLN A 122 11.95 -14.54 -23.24
CA GLN A 122 11.97 -15.97 -23.03
C GLN A 122 11.82 -16.54 -24.43
N SER A 123 12.96 -16.75 -25.06
CA SER A 123 12.99 -17.30 -26.38
C SER A 123 12.28 -18.64 -26.23
N PRO A 124 11.31 -18.96 -27.05
CA PRO A 124 10.56 -20.22 -26.97
C PRO A 124 11.49 -21.44 -26.85
N ALA A 125 12.75 -21.30 -27.27
CA ALA A 125 13.82 -22.26 -27.09
C ALA A 125 14.13 -22.56 -25.61
N GLY A 126 14.09 -21.59 -24.69
CA GLY A 126 14.38 -21.83 -23.27
C GLY A 126 13.28 -22.66 -22.59
N ILE A 127 12.04 -22.44 -22.94
CA ILE A 127 10.89 -23.21 -22.40
C ILE A 127 10.90 -24.63 -22.96
N GLN A 128 11.28 -24.79 -24.22
CA GLN A 128 11.40 -26.13 -24.83
C GLN A 128 12.50 -26.97 -24.16
N HIS A 129 13.63 -26.36 -23.81
CA HIS A 129 14.72 -27.06 -23.13
C HIS A 129 14.30 -27.54 -21.72
N ILE A 130 13.57 -26.70 -20.98
CA ILE A 130 13.02 -27.08 -19.66
C ILE A 130 11.97 -28.21 -19.81
N ARG A 131 11.10 -28.15 -20.80
CA ARG A 131 10.13 -29.22 -21.09
C ARG A 131 10.82 -30.54 -21.45
N GLN A 132 11.88 -30.48 -22.20
CA GLN A 132 12.64 -31.66 -22.59
C GLN A 132 13.32 -32.31 -21.40
N GLY A 133 13.98 -31.52 -20.53
CA GLY A 133 14.57 -32.01 -19.29
C GLY A 133 13.54 -32.66 -18.34
N LEU A 134 12.34 -32.07 -18.20
CA LEU A 134 11.26 -32.65 -17.41
C LEU A 134 10.76 -33.97 -17.99
N ARG A 135 10.64 -34.11 -19.30
CA ARG A 135 10.25 -35.38 -19.97
C ARG A 135 11.29 -36.47 -19.76
N GLU A 136 12.58 -36.15 -19.85
CA GLU A 136 13.65 -37.11 -19.59
C GLU A 136 13.61 -37.63 -18.16
N ILE A 137 13.40 -36.74 -17.17
CA ILE A 137 13.24 -37.14 -15.77
C ILE A 137 12.01 -38.02 -15.56
N LEU A 138 10.88 -37.70 -16.17
CA LEU A 138 9.67 -38.53 -16.12
C LEU A 138 9.90 -39.93 -16.75
N ASN A 139 10.60 -40.00 -17.86
CA ASN A 139 10.93 -41.27 -18.51
C ASN A 139 11.87 -42.13 -17.63
N LEU A 140 12.86 -41.53 -17.01
CA LEU A 140 13.75 -42.24 -16.09
C LEU A 140 13.02 -42.77 -14.85
N LEU A 141 12.07 -42.01 -14.32
CA LEU A 141 11.26 -42.42 -13.17
C LEU A 141 10.25 -43.52 -13.54
N SER A 142 9.66 -43.47 -14.72
CA SER A 142 8.72 -44.50 -15.18
C SER A 142 9.43 -45.80 -15.57
N ALA A 143 10.63 -45.74 -16.15
CA ALA A 143 11.46 -46.92 -16.44
C ALA A 143 11.89 -47.68 -15.16
N ARG A 144 12.00 -47.00 -14.05
CA ARG A 144 12.38 -47.62 -12.76
C ARG A 144 11.22 -48.32 -12.04
N ARG A 145 9.98 -48.16 -12.54
CA ARG A 145 8.76 -48.73 -11.92
C ARG A 145 8.35 -50.11 -12.55
N THR A 146 9.02 -50.54 -13.59
CA THR A 146 8.74 -51.81 -14.30
C THR A 146 9.88 -52.83 -14.15
N GLY A 147 10.54 -52.82 -12.99
CA GLY A 147 11.51 -53.84 -12.66
C GLY A 147 11.19 -54.50 -11.33
#